data_0868a1a98258bd7281f31399636b8fe7
#
_entry.id   0868a1a98258bd7281f31399636b8fe7
#
_cell.length_a   1.000
_cell.length_b   1.000
_cell.length_c   1.000
_cell.angle_alpha   90.00
_cell.angle_beta   90.00
_cell.angle_gamma   90.00
#
_symmetry.space_group_name_H-M   'P 1'
#
loop_
_entity.id
_entity.type
_entity.pdbx_description
1 polymer ?
#
loop_
_entity_poly.entity_id
_entity_poly.type
_entity_poly.pdbx_seq_one_letter_code
_entity_poly.pdbx_strand_id
1 'polypeptide(L)'
;MTLRDVYIIMRLDKYISSQRIDLARSDVKKLVRAGKVEVNGTAAKKPEMNVDPADTVEVCGEIVGYKEHIYIMLNKPQGCICSTRAGRTPTVLELVPEELRRRGLFPAGRLDKDTEGFVLITDDGELAHNMLAPSRHVPKTYYVRLEKPYDPACEALFAEGITIDGGEVCLPAECCADGDDPHACALTLHEGKFHQVK
;
A
#
# COMPACT_ATOMS: atom_id res chain seq x y z
N MET A 1 24.45 17.84 12.49
CA MET A 1 24.48 16.43 12.03
C MET A 1 24.01 16.45 10.59
N THR A 2 24.95 16.48 9.64
CA THR A 2 24.69 16.65 8.21
C THR A 2 24.09 15.36 7.68
N LEU A 3 22.86 15.41 7.17
CA LEU A 3 22.28 14.34 6.37
C LEU A 3 23.22 14.12 5.20
N ARG A 4 23.84 12.95 5.13
CA ARG A 4 24.57 12.52 3.93
C ARG A 4 23.51 12.33 2.84
N ASP A 5 23.56 13.16 1.82
CA ASP A 5 22.80 12.95 0.60
C ASP A 5 23.18 11.55 0.06
N VAL A 6 22.31 10.59 0.24
CA VAL A 6 22.45 9.28 -0.39
C VAL A 6 22.08 9.49 -1.84
N TYR A 7 23.11 9.69 -2.69
CA TYR A 7 22.90 9.79 -4.14
C TYR A 7 22.43 8.43 -4.67
N ILE A 8 21.14 8.33 -4.94
CA ILE A 8 20.54 7.15 -5.58
C ILE A 8 20.78 7.27 -7.09
N ILE A 9 22.00 6.95 -7.52
CA ILE A 9 22.30 6.87 -8.95
C ILE A 9 21.65 5.60 -9.51
N MET A 10 20.81 5.75 -10.53
CA MET A 10 20.19 4.60 -11.17
C MET A 10 20.25 4.68 -12.69
N ARG A 11 20.02 3.54 -13.34
CA ARG A 11 19.96 3.49 -14.80
C ARG A 11 18.73 4.19 -15.33
N LEU A 12 18.86 4.94 -16.42
CA LEU A 12 17.79 5.68 -17.06
C LEU A 12 16.60 4.78 -17.44
N ASP A 13 16.86 3.56 -17.97
CA ASP A 13 15.80 2.62 -18.31
C ASP A 13 15.02 2.15 -17.07
N LYS A 14 15.67 2.03 -15.92
CA LYS A 14 15.03 1.71 -14.65
C LYS A 14 14.24 2.91 -14.12
N TYR A 15 14.83 4.11 -14.17
CA TYR A 15 14.19 5.36 -13.76
C TYR A 15 12.83 5.50 -14.45
N ILE A 16 12.81 5.54 -15.78
CA ILE A 16 11.59 5.73 -16.57
C ILE A 16 10.59 4.60 -16.32
N SER A 17 11.02 3.34 -16.41
CA SER A 17 10.10 2.20 -16.28
C SER A 17 9.55 2.01 -14.87
N SER A 18 10.15 2.59 -13.84
CA SER A 18 9.61 2.58 -12.48
C SER A 18 8.52 3.64 -12.28
N GLN A 19 8.59 4.75 -12.99
CA GLN A 19 7.65 5.87 -12.88
C GLN A 19 6.49 5.78 -13.90
N ARG A 20 6.69 5.10 -15.03
CA ARG A 20 5.74 4.96 -16.14
C ARG A 20 5.32 3.51 -16.31
N ILE A 21 4.08 3.16 -15.92
CA ILE A 21 3.54 1.79 -16.00
C ILE A 21 3.39 1.31 -17.45
N ASP A 22 3.10 2.23 -18.37
CA ASP A 22 2.92 2.02 -19.79
C ASP A 22 4.22 1.69 -20.53
N LEU A 23 5.40 2.00 -19.96
CA LEU A 23 6.70 1.81 -20.57
C LEU A 23 7.50 0.67 -19.90
N ALA A 24 7.67 -0.44 -20.61
CA ALA A 24 8.65 -1.44 -20.21
C ALA A 24 10.07 -0.98 -20.52
N ARG A 25 11.08 -1.56 -19.86
CA ARG A 25 12.50 -1.25 -20.16
C ARG A 25 12.87 -1.44 -21.64
N SER A 26 12.24 -2.42 -22.30
CA SER A 26 12.40 -2.66 -23.74
C SER A 26 11.89 -1.49 -24.58
N ASP A 27 10.81 -0.84 -24.15
CA ASP A 27 10.21 0.29 -24.86
C ASP A 27 11.05 1.56 -24.61
N VAL A 28 11.53 1.78 -23.40
CA VAL A 28 12.50 2.84 -23.11
C VAL A 28 13.74 2.73 -24.00
N LYS A 29 14.27 1.51 -24.21
CA LYS A 29 15.41 1.31 -25.12
C LYS A 29 15.09 1.71 -26.55
N LYS A 30 13.88 1.44 -27.05
CA LYS A 30 13.45 1.88 -28.39
C LYS A 30 13.33 3.40 -28.45
N LEU A 31 12.75 4.03 -27.42
CA LEU A 31 12.58 5.48 -27.36
C LEU A 31 13.93 6.23 -27.30
N VAL A 32 14.89 5.72 -26.52
CA VAL A 32 16.26 6.29 -26.48
C VAL A 32 16.92 6.20 -27.86
N ARG A 33 16.84 5.04 -28.54
CA ARG A 33 17.37 4.87 -29.91
C ARG A 33 16.71 5.79 -30.93
N ALA A 34 15.44 6.12 -30.71
CA ALA A 34 14.68 7.03 -31.56
C ALA A 34 14.90 8.53 -31.22
N GLY A 35 15.77 8.84 -30.25
CA GLY A 35 16.02 10.20 -29.81
C GLY A 35 14.82 10.87 -29.10
N LYS A 36 13.94 10.06 -28.50
CA LYS A 36 12.70 10.53 -27.83
C LYS A 36 12.84 10.65 -26.31
N VAL A 37 14.04 10.50 -25.77
CA VAL A 37 14.33 10.63 -24.35
C VAL A 37 15.46 11.63 -24.18
N GLU A 38 15.23 12.60 -23.31
CA GLU A 38 16.22 13.63 -22.96
C GLU A 38 16.52 13.60 -21.47
N VAL A 39 17.75 13.95 -21.11
CA VAL A 39 18.19 14.15 -19.74
C VAL A 39 18.86 15.53 -19.67
N ASN A 40 18.31 16.41 -18.85
CA ASN A 40 18.74 17.81 -18.71
C ASN A 40 18.81 18.54 -20.06
N GLY A 41 17.78 18.36 -20.91
CA GLY A 41 17.68 18.97 -22.23
C GLY A 41 18.63 18.40 -23.29
N THR A 42 19.29 17.27 -23.00
CA THR A 42 20.20 16.61 -23.95
C THR A 42 19.69 15.19 -24.25
N ALA A 43 19.64 14.83 -25.55
CA ALA A 43 19.20 13.51 -25.98
C ALA A 43 20.05 12.40 -25.33
N ALA A 44 19.36 11.44 -24.71
CA ALA A 44 20.00 10.32 -24.04
C ALA A 44 20.73 9.40 -25.05
N LYS A 45 22.01 9.15 -24.83
CA LYS A 45 22.85 8.33 -25.73
C LYS A 45 22.67 6.83 -25.54
N LYS A 46 22.38 6.41 -24.32
CA LYS A 46 22.25 4.99 -23.94
C LYS A 46 21.17 4.80 -22.86
N PRO A 47 20.32 3.79 -22.96
CA PRO A 47 19.29 3.51 -21.94
C PRO A 47 19.88 3.07 -20.60
N GLU A 48 21.12 2.59 -20.61
CA GLU A 48 21.87 2.16 -19.43
C GLU A 48 22.63 3.29 -18.73
N MET A 49 22.61 4.54 -19.26
CA MET A 49 23.28 5.65 -18.60
C MET A 49 22.72 5.89 -17.20
N ASN A 50 23.56 6.33 -16.32
CA ASN A 50 23.17 6.66 -14.96
C ASN A 50 22.55 8.06 -14.92
N VAL A 51 21.48 8.19 -14.15
CA VAL A 51 20.78 9.44 -13.86
C VAL A 51 20.59 9.59 -12.37
N ASP A 52 20.55 10.83 -11.92
CA ASP A 52 20.21 11.20 -10.56
C ASP A 52 18.70 11.45 -10.45
N PRO A 53 18.04 11.20 -9.32
CA PRO A 53 16.66 11.63 -9.09
C PRO A 53 16.39 13.12 -9.30
N ALA A 54 17.40 13.96 -9.14
CA ALA A 54 17.32 15.40 -9.39
C ALA A 54 17.44 15.79 -10.87
N ASP A 55 17.85 14.87 -11.75
CA ASP A 55 17.91 15.13 -13.18
C ASP A 55 16.51 15.33 -13.77
N THR A 56 16.39 16.27 -14.70
CA THR A 56 15.16 16.43 -15.50
C THR A 56 15.18 15.40 -16.62
N VAL A 57 14.30 14.39 -16.50
CA VAL A 57 14.14 13.35 -17.53
C VAL A 57 12.86 13.60 -18.30
N GLU A 58 12.98 13.68 -19.63
CA GLU A 58 11.84 13.85 -20.54
C GLU A 58 11.69 12.65 -21.46
N VAL A 59 10.44 12.22 -21.68
CA VAL A 59 10.08 11.15 -22.61
C VAL A 59 9.01 11.66 -23.55
N CYS A 60 9.33 11.73 -24.84
CA CYS A 60 8.43 12.28 -25.87
C CYS A 60 7.94 13.72 -25.55
N GLY A 61 8.75 14.53 -24.87
CA GLY A 61 8.42 15.90 -24.48
C GLY A 61 7.65 16.03 -23.15
N GLU A 62 7.39 14.92 -22.47
CA GLU A 62 6.78 14.90 -21.14
C GLU A 62 7.80 14.66 -20.05
N ILE A 63 7.81 15.49 -19.00
CA ILE A 63 8.69 15.33 -17.85
C ILE A 63 8.25 14.12 -17.03
N VAL A 64 9.19 13.23 -16.77
CA VAL A 64 9.02 12.08 -15.89
C VAL A 64 9.66 12.39 -14.54
N GLY A 65 8.84 12.78 -13.55
CA GLY A 65 9.31 13.03 -12.19
C GLY A 65 9.67 11.73 -11.47
N TYR A 66 10.73 11.76 -10.67
CA TYR A 66 11.10 10.62 -9.83
C TYR A 66 10.44 10.69 -8.45
N LYS A 67 9.86 9.59 -8.05
CA LYS A 67 9.43 9.33 -6.67
C LYS A 67 9.94 7.95 -6.28
N GLU A 68 10.73 7.87 -5.22
CA GLU A 68 11.27 6.60 -4.74
C GLU A 68 10.13 5.64 -4.39
N HIS A 69 9.23 6.10 -3.56
CA HIS A 69 8.00 5.39 -3.18
C HIS A 69 6.78 6.29 -3.31
N ILE A 70 5.61 5.67 -3.44
CA ILE A 70 4.33 6.39 -3.32
C ILE A 70 3.47 5.74 -2.25
N TYR A 71 2.62 6.58 -1.65
CA TYR A 71 1.73 6.21 -0.57
C TYR A 71 0.34 6.75 -0.89
N ILE A 72 -0.61 5.84 -1.10
CA ILE A 72 -1.98 6.16 -1.48
C ILE A 72 -2.89 5.69 -0.37
N MET A 73 -3.58 6.62 0.28
CA MET A 73 -4.63 6.30 1.22
C MET A 73 -5.92 6.01 0.45
N LEU A 74 -6.41 4.79 0.56
CA LEU A 74 -7.67 4.36 -0.04
C LEU A 74 -8.70 4.10 1.05
N ASN A 75 -9.86 4.74 0.95
CA ASN A 75 -11.05 4.25 1.64
C ASN A 75 -11.65 3.12 0.81
N LYS A 76 -11.31 1.89 1.17
CA LYS A 76 -11.72 0.69 0.43
C LYS A 76 -13.24 0.53 0.53
N PRO A 77 -13.97 0.45 -0.59
CA PRO A 77 -15.38 0.09 -0.58
C PRO A 77 -15.56 -1.43 -0.45
N GLN A 78 -16.79 -1.86 -0.17
CA GLN A 78 -17.15 -3.27 -0.28
C GLN A 78 -17.05 -3.77 -1.72
N GLY A 79 -16.95 -5.08 -1.89
CA GLY A 79 -16.97 -5.75 -3.20
C GLY A 79 -15.60 -5.97 -3.85
N CYS A 80 -14.54 -5.31 -3.39
CA CYS A 80 -13.18 -5.52 -3.88
C CYS A 80 -12.27 -6.16 -2.82
N ILE A 81 -11.19 -6.79 -3.28
CA ILE A 81 -10.23 -7.52 -2.44
C ILE A 81 -8.86 -6.83 -2.41
N CYS A 82 -8.15 -6.97 -1.29
CA CYS A 82 -6.76 -6.55 -1.15
C CYS A 82 -5.83 -7.60 -1.77
N SER A 83 -5.59 -7.50 -3.08
CA SER A 83 -4.76 -8.41 -3.85
C SER A 83 -4.04 -7.67 -4.96
N THR A 84 -2.84 -8.16 -5.32
CA THR A 84 -2.11 -7.72 -6.52
C THR A 84 -2.45 -8.57 -7.75
N ARG A 85 -3.18 -9.66 -7.57
CA ARG A 85 -3.56 -10.56 -8.66
C ARG A 85 -4.99 -10.27 -9.10
N ALA A 86 -5.14 -9.89 -10.35
CA ALA A 86 -6.44 -9.77 -10.99
C ALA A 86 -7.15 -11.14 -11.04
N GLY A 87 -8.47 -11.12 -10.90
CA GLY A 87 -9.30 -12.30 -10.91
C GLY A 87 -10.74 -11.94 -11.28
N ARG A 88 -11.70 -12.78 -10.89
CA ARG A 88 -13.12 -12.49 -11.09
C ARG A 88 -13.63 -11.36 -10.17
N THR A 89 -12.99 -11.18 -9.02
CA THR A 89 -13.31 -10.11 -8.07
C THR A 89 -12.35 -8.94 -8.30
N PRO A 90 -12.85 -7.72 -8.44
CA PRO A 90 -12.02 -6.52 -8.55
C PRO A 90 -11.05 -6.39 -7.37
N THR A 91 -9.88 -5.86 -7.64
CA THR A 91 -8.87 -5.58 -6.61
C THR A 91 -8.86 -4.11 -6.22
N VAL A 92 -8.33 -3.79 -5.05
CA VAL A 92 -8.12 -2.39 -4.61
C VAL A 92 -7.19 -1.61 -5.55
N LEU A 93 -6.33 -2.28 -6.31
CA LEU A 93 -5.42 -1.63 -7.25
C LEU A 93 -6.15 -1.08 -8.49
N GLU A 94 -7.30 -1.65 -8.83
CA GLU A 94 -8.13 -1.15 -9.94
C GLU A 94 -8.80 0.19 -9.61
N LEU A 95 -8.91 0.52 -8.31
CA LEU A 95 -9.45 1.80 -7.84
C LEU A 95 -8.40 2.92 -7.82
N VAL A 96 -7.13 2.60 -8.02
CA VAL A 96 -6.06 3.60 -8.08
C VAL A 96 -6.20 4.40 -9.36
N PRO A 97 -6.25 5.76 -9.31
CA PRO A 97 -6.25 6.62 -10.48
C PRO A 97 -5.08 6.31 -11.42
N GLU A 98 -5.32 6.42 -12.72
CA GLU A 98 -4.34 6.01 -13.74
C GLU A 98 -3.01 6.76 -13.60
N GLU A 99 -3.07 8.04 -13.28
CA GLU A 99 -1.90 8.91 -13.08
C GLU A 99 -1.04 8.53 -11.87
N LEU A 100 -1.60 7.75 -10.93
CA LEU A 100 -0.88 7.25 -9.76
C LEU A 100 -0.44 5.79 -9.92
N ARG A 101 -0.86 5.14 -11.01
CA ARG A 101 -0.49 3.73 -11.24
C ARG A 101 0.97 3.62 -11.63
N ARG A 102 1.68 2.76 -10.93
CA ARG A 102 3.06 2.39 -11.27
C ARG A 102 3.34 0.94 -10.91
N ARG A 103 4.47 0.43 -11.37
CA ARG A 103 4.85 -0.96 -11.11
C ARG A 103 5.17 -1.18 -9.65
N GLY A 104 4.81 -2.36 -9.16
CA GLY A 104 5.15 -2.77 -7.81
C GLY A 104 4.19 -2.29 -6.73
N LEU A 105 3.09 -1.62 -7.07
CA LEU A 105 2.06 -1.26 -6.09
C LEU A 105 1.40 -2.50 -5.50
N PHE A 106 1.19 -2.47 -4.20
CA PHE A 106 0.46 -3.49 -3.45
C PHE A 106 -0.25 -2.87 -2.24
N PRO A 107 -1.33 -3.48 -1.75
CA PRO A 107 -1.97 -3.07 -0.51
C PRO A 107 -1.13 -3.50 0.70
N ALA A 108 -0.73 -2.54 1.54
CA ALA A 108 -0.06 -2.79 2.82
C ALA A 108 -1.11 -3.17 3.86
N GLY A 109 -1.41 -4.45 3.95
CA GLY A 109 -2.47 -5.03 4.77
C GLY A 109 -3.68 -5.47 3.95
N ARG A 110 -4.60 -6.14 4.63
CA ARG A 110 -5.78 -6.69 3.98
C ARG A 110 -7.01 -6.43 4.82
N LEU A 111 -8.05 -5.95 4.16
CA LEU A 111 -9.42 -5.97 4.63
C LEU A 111 -10.20 -6.99 3.80
N ASP A 112 -11.20 -7.62 4.41
CA ASP A 112 -12.06 -8.56 3.74
C ASP A 112 -12.87 -7.88 2.62
N LYS A 113 -13.46 -8.68 1.73
CA LYS A 113 -14.20 -8.19 0.57
C LYS A 113 -15.35 -7.26 0.96
N ASP A 114 -16.03 -7.57 2.04
CA ASP A 114 -17.21 -6.87 2.58
C ASP A 114 -16.87 -5.86 3.69
N THR A 115 -15.60 -5.73 4.05
CA THR A 115 -15.10 -4.71 4.99
C THR A 115 -14.74 -3.43 4.24
N GLU A 116 -15.12 -2.30 4.78
CA GLU A 116 -14.79 -0.96 4.29
C GLU A 116 -13.67 -0.34 5.13
N GLY A 117 -13.02 0.68 4.60
CA GLY A 117 -12.11 1.51 5.38
C GLY A 117 -10.71 1.65 4.83
N PHE A 118 -9.81 2.07 5.69
CA PHE A 118 -8.45 2.46 5.31
C PHE A 118 -7.62 1.27 4.82
N VAL A 119 -7.08 1.44 3.61
CA VAL A 119 -6.02 0.59 3.05
C VAL A 119 -4.91 1.48 2.51
N LEU A 120 -3.69 1.27 2.96
CA LEU A 120 -2.51 1.89 2.37
C LEU A 120 -2.09 1.09 1.14
N ILE A 121 -1.99 1.76 -0.02
CA ILE A 121 -1.41 1.19 -1.23
C ILE A 121 -0.05 1.86 -1.45
N THR A 122 0.99 1.06 -1.61
CA THR A 122 2.37 1.54 -1.76
C THR A 122 3.21 0.54 -2.55
N ASP A 123 4.40 0.96 -2.95
CA ASP A 123 5.47 0.09 -3.46
C ASP A 123 6.66 0.00 -2.48
N ASP A 124 6.51 0.58 -1.27
CA ASP A 124 7.48 0.51 -0.20
C ASP A 124 7.32 -0.77 0.62
N GLY A 125 8.10 -1.78 0.26
CA GLY A 125 8.08 -3.07 0.95
C GLY A 125 8.63 -3.02 2.37
N GLU A 126 9.58 -2.13 2.66
CA GLU A 126 10.16 -1.98 3.98
C GLU A 126 9.17 -1.37 4.97
N LEU A 127 8.51 -0.26 4.58
CA LEU A 127 7.45 0.35 5.38
C LEU A 127 6.33 -0.66 5.64
N ALA A 128 5.85 -1.32 4.58
CA ALA A 128 4.76 -2.29 4.71
C ALA A 128 5.14 -3.44 5.66
N HIS A 129 6.37 -3.97 5.55
CA HIS A 129 6.87 -4.98 6.47
C HIS A 129 6.89 -4.48 7.92
N ASN A 130 7.40 -3.27 8.15
CA ASN A 130 7.45 -2.67 9.48
C ASN A 130 6.07 -2.43 10.08
N MET A 131 5.06 -2.10 9.26
CA MET A 131 3.68 -1.91 9.70
C MET A 131 2.93 -3.22 9.98
N LEU A 132 3.25 -4.28 9.22
CA LEU A 132 2.45 -5.51 9.22
C LEU A 132 3.10 -6.64 10.02
N ALA A 133 4.40 -6.57 10.29
CA ALA A 133 5.10 -7.61 11.03
C ALA A 133 4.48 -7.81 12.42
N PRO A 134 4.06 -9.01 12.80
CA PRO A 134 3.44 -9.28 14.10
C PRO A 134 4.30 -8.82 15.27
N SER A 135 5.63 -8.91 15.13
CA SER A 135 6.60 -8.48 16.15
C SER A 135 6.63 -6.97 16.41
N ARG A 136 6.03 -6.17 15.53
CA ARG A 136 5.94 -4.71 15.69
C ARG A 136 4.71 -4.26 16.46
N HIS A 137 3.70 -5.13 16.59
CA HIS A 137 2.46 -4.87 17.33
C HIS A 137 1.79 -3.53 16.99
N VAL A 138 1.87 -3.11 15.70
CA VAL A 138 1.22 -1.86 15.27
C VAL A 138 -0.29 -2.01 15.42
N PRO A 139 -0.93 -1.18 16.27
CA PRO A 139 -2.36 -1.31 16.54
C PRO A 139 -3.19 -0.97 15.32
N LYS A 140 -4.31 -1.67 15.18
CA LYS A 140 -5.32 -1.43 14.14
C LYS A 140 -6.67 -1.36 14.81
N THR A 141 -7.32 -0.22 14.74
CA THR A 141 -8.65 -0.02 15.32
C THR A 141 -9.72 -0.19 14.24
N TYR A 142 -10.72 -1.00 14.56
CA TYR A 142 -11.88 -1.27 13.73
C TYR A 142 -13.13 -0.74 14.41
N TYR A 143 -13.97 -0.04 13.68
CA TYR A 143 -15.32 0.31 14.11
C TYR A 143 -16.26 -0.78 13.66
N VAL A 144 -16.83 -1.50 14.61
CA VAL A 144 -17.61 -2.71 14.37
C VAL A 144 -19.08 -2.45 14.65
N ARG A 145 -19.95 -2.83 13.70
CA ARG A 145 -21.39 -2.86 13.91
C ARG A 145 -21.80 -4.25 14.34
N LEU A 146 -22.53 -4.30 15.46
CA LEU A 146 -22.94 -5.52 16.11
C LEU A 146 -24.41 -5.86 15.78
N GLU A 147 -24.70 -7.13 15.59
CA GLU A 147 -26.09 -7.62 15.46
C GLU A 147 -26.87 -7.44 16.77
N LYS A 148 -26.20 -7.65 17.91
CA LYS A 148 -26.75 -7.48 19.27
C LYS A 148 -26.16 -6.26 19.94
N PRO A 149 -26.86 -5.67 20.94
CA PRO A 149 -26.28 -4.60 21.73
C PRO A 149 -24.92 -4.99 22.34
N TYR A 150 -24.03 -4.02 22.41
CA TYR A 150 -22.73 -4.16 23.04
C TYR A 150 -22.86 -4.56 24.50
N ASP A 151 -22.13 -5.60 24.89
CA ASP A 151 -22.05 -6.07 26.28
C ASP A 151 -20.66 -5.72 26.85
N PRO A 152 -20.56 -4.81 27.84
CA PRO A 152 -19.29 -4.48 28.46
C PRO A 152 -18.51 -5.67 29.04
N ALA A 153 -19.20 -6.79 29.35
CA ALA A 153 -18.54 -7.99 29.84
C ALA A 153 -17.53 -8.58 28.81
N CYS A 154 -17.69 -8.26 27.52
CA CYS A 154 -16.74 -8.72 26.50
C CYS A 154 -15.36 -8.06 26.63
N GLU A 155 -15.24 -6.88 27.25
CA GLU A 155 -13.97 -6.18 27.41
C GLU A 155 -12.91 -7.03 28.13
N ALA A 156 -13.31 -7.68 29.22
CA ALA A 156 -12.43 -8.56 29.97
C ALA A 156 -12.00 -9.79 29.14
N LEU A 157 -12.91 -10.33 28.33
CA LEU A 157 -12.61 -11.47 27.46
C LEU A 157 -11.59 -11.09 26.36
N PHE A 158 -11.77 -9.94 25.74
CA PHE A 158 -10.80 -9.45 24.74
C PHE A 158 -9.46 -9.13 25.38
N ALA A 159 -9.43 -8.56 26.58
CA ALA A 159 -8.18 -8.25 27.29
C ALA A 159 -7.38 -9.50 27.69
N GLU A 160 -8.02 -10.65 27.89
CA GLU A 160 -7.37 -11.94 28.13
C GLU A 160 -6.96 -12.66 26.83
N GLY A 161 -7.57 -12.29 25.72
CA GLY A 161 -7.45 -12.95 24.42
C GLY A 161 -8.51 -14.03 24.22
N ILE A 162 -9.19 -13.96 23.10
CA ILE A 162 -10.27 -14.89 22.75
C ILE A 162 -9.80 -15.98 21.80
N THR A 163 -10.50 -17.09 21.77
CA THR A 163 -10.31 -18.13 20.76
C THR A 163 -11.36 -17.94 19.65
N ILE A 164 -10.90 -17.77 18.42
CA ILE A 164 -11.74 -17.64 17.23
C ILE A 164 -11.97 -18.99 16.55
N ASP A 165 -12.83 -19.03 15.54
CA ASP A 165 -13.12 -20.22 14.75
C ASP A 165 -11.85 -20.87 14.23
N GLY A 166 -11.78 -22.21 14.34
CA GLY A 166 -10.59 -22.98 14.01
C GLY A 166 -9.63 -23.21 15.19
N GLY A 167 -9.96 -22.70 16.38
CA GLY A 167 -9.18 -22.94 17.61
C GLY A 167 -7.94 -22.04 17.74
N GLU A 168 -7.84 -20.99 16.94
CA GLU A 168 -6.74 -20.03 17.07
C GLU A 168 -6.97 -19.07 18.24
N VAL A 169 -5.99 -19.01 19.16
CA VAL A 169 -5.99 -18.07 20.28
C VAL A 169 -5.46 -16.72 19.83
N CYS A 170 -6.27 -15.67 20.00
CA CYS A 170 -5.91 -14.29 19.69
C CYS A 170 -5.04 -13.67 20.80
N LEU A 171 -4.23 -12.70 20.41
CA LEU A 171 -3.55 -11.83 21.39
C LEU A 171 -4.60 -10.97 22.12
N PRO A 172 -4.27 -10.50 23.35
CA PRO A 172 -5.06 -9.48 24.04
C PRO A 172 -5.40 -8.30 23.12
N ALA A 173 -6.64 -7.85 23.21
CA ALA A 173 -7.18 -6.75 22.41
C ALA A 173 -7.98 -5.80 23.28
N GLU A 174 -8.14 -4.57 22.81
CA GLU A 174 -8.96 -3.56 23.47
C GLU A 174 -10.30 -3.47 22.75
N CYS A 175 -11.39 -3.65 23.49
CA CYS A 175 -12.75 -3.49 22.99
C CYS A 175 -13.49 -2.49 23.88
N CYS A 176 -14.15 -1.50 23.30
CA CYS A 176 -14.95 -0.53 24.04
C CYS A 176 -16.16 -0.08 23.23
N ALA A 177 -17.22 0.41 23.89
CA ALA A 177 -18.36 1.01 23.23
C ALA A 177 -17.93 2.18 22.32
N ASP A 178 -18.58 2.33 21.16
CA ASP A 178 -18.33 3.44 20.24
C ASP A 178 -19.47 4.46 20.31
N GLY A 179 -19.26 5.51 21.09
CA GLY A 179 -20.23 6.59 21.29
C GLY A 179 -21.53 6.12 21.96
N ASP A 180 -22.65 6.68 21.49
CA ASP A 180 -23.99 6.42 22.01
C ASP A 180 -24.75 5.32 21.27
N ASP A 181 -24.16 4.72 20.22
CA ASP A 181 -24.79 3.63 19.47
C ASP A 181 -24.61 2.30 20.23
N PRO A 182 -25.71 1.72 20.78
CA PRO A 182 -25.61 0.48 21.52
C PRO A 182 -25.21 -0.73 20.64
N HIS A 183 -25.24 -0.58 19.32
CA HIS A 183 -24.84 -1.60 18.36
C HIS A 183 -23.49 -1.33 17.70
N ALA A 184 -22.63 -0.52 18.34
CA ALA A 184 -21.30 -0.23 17.84
C ALA A 184 -20.22 -0.39 18.90
N CYS A 185 -19.05 -0.85 18.48
CA CYS A 185 -17.87 -0.88 19.33
C CYS A 185 -16.60 -0.55 18.52
N ALA A 186 -15.60 -0.07 19.21
CA ALA A 186 -14.24 0.07 18.71
C ALA A 186 -13.41 -1.13 19.21
N LEU A 187 -12.79 -1.84 18.28
CA LEU A 187 -11.92 -3.00 18.55
C LEU A 187 -10.51 -2.71 18.06
N THR A 188 -9.54 -2.65 18.97
CA THR A 188 -8.13 -2.44 18.65
C THR A 188 -7.34 -3.73 18.76
N LEU A 189 -6.78 -4.17 17.63
CA LEU A 189 -5.99 -5.40 17.51
C LEU A 189 -4.51 -5.09 17.27
N HIS A 190 -3.63 -5.91 17.82
CA HIS A 190 -2.17 -5.85 17.63
C HIS A 190 -1.65 -6.93 16.66
N GLU A 191 -2.53 -7.69 16.06
CA GLU A 191 -2.27 -8.75 15.08
C GLU A 191 -3.25 -8.66 13.92
N GLY A 192 -3.33 -9.67 13.07
CA GLY A 192 -4.29 -9.73 11.97
C GLY A 192 -4.49 -11.16 11.50
N LYS A 193 -5.32 -11.91 12.21
CA LYS A 193 -5.71 -13.26 11.81
C LYS A 193 -6.83 -13.23 10.78
N PHE A 194 -7.01 -14.34 10.10
CA PHE A 194 -8.05 -14.48 9.08
C PHE A 194 -9.44 -14.33 9.72
N HIS A 195 -10.23 -13.39 9.22
CA HIS A 195 -11.59 -13.08 9.71
C HIS A 195 -11.69 -12.75 11.22
N GLN A 196 -10.59 -12.24 11.83
CA GLN A 196 -10.53 -12.01 13.28
C GLN A 196 -11.56 -11.00 13.80
N VAL A 197 -12.02 -10.05 12.97
CA VAL A 197 -13.02 -9.02 13.34
C VAL A 197 -14.45 -9.50 13.07
N LYS A 198 -14.65 -10.60 12.37
CA LYS A 198 -15.95 -11.21 12.12
C LYS A 198 -16.26 -12.27 13.13
#